data_6dcd7461c8faf0e8c267a064e5d8d9ed
#
_entry.id   6dcd7461c8faf0e8c267a064e5d8d9ed
#
_cell.length_a   1.000
_cell.length_b   1.000
_cell.length_c   1.000
_cell.angle_alpha   90.00
_cell.angle_beta   90.00
_cell.angle_gamma   90.00
#
_symmetry.space_group_name_H-M   'P 1'
#
loop_
_entity.id
_entity.type
_entity.pdbx_description
1 polymer ?
#
loop_
_entity_poly.entity_id
_entity_poly.type
_entity_poly.pdbx_seq_one_letter_code
_entity_poly.pdbx_strand_id
1 'polypeptide(L)'
;YRIQNMKVLGEDKVIGRDVTVREMIEEVEKDRAYYYRSGGGITLSGGECMCQADFSRDLLRAAKERGINTALESMACAPFETIETILPYLDLYLMDIKHTNPAKHKEFTGRPNELMMENARKVALSGKCKLIIRVPVIPTFNDTVEEIRGIAEFANTLPGVEQLHLLPYHCLLYTSD
;
A
#
# COMPACT_ATOMS: atom_id res chain seq x y z
N TYR A 1 -0.57 15.77 3.44
CA TYR A 1 0.50 14.90 4.01
C TYR A 1 0.74 15.31 5.44
N ARG A 2 0.56 14.39 6.39
CA ARG A 2 0.75 14.72 7.80
C ARG A 2 2.23 14.66 8.12
N ILE A 3 2.78 15.78 8.59
CA ILE A 3 4.13 15.86 9.11
C ILE A 3 4.24 14.94 10.32
N GLN A 4 5.13 13.97 10.29
CA GLN A 4 5.48 13.18 11.46
C GLN A 4 6.70 13.80 12.14
N ASN A 5 6.56 14.12 13.41
CA ASN A 5 7.70 14.44 14.25
C ASN A 5 8.43 13.14 14.58
N MET A 6 9.62 12.95 14.03
CA MET A 6 10.51 11.85 14.42
C MET A 6 11.64 12.41 15.27
N LYS A 7 11.95 11.70 16.37
CA LYS A 7 13.18 11.95 17.10
C LYS A 7 14.36 11.36 16.35
N VAL A 8 15.20 12.21 15.82
CA VAL A 8 16.47 11.82 15.21
C VAL A 8 17.57 12.37 16.08
N LEU A 9 18.42 11.51 16.67
CA LEU A 9 19.52 11.89 17.58
C LEU A 9 19.06 12.75 18.79
N GLY A 10 17.84 12.52 19.29
CA GLY A 10 17.30 13.22 20.46
C GLY A 10 16.61 14.55 20.16
N GLU A 11 16.64 15.03 18.93
CA GLU A 11 15.94 16.25 18.49
C GLU A 11 14.67 15.91 17.71
N ASP A 12 13.61 16.71 17.92
CA ASP A 12 12.38 16.62 17.14
C ASP A 12 12.61 17.13 15.71
N LYS A 13 12.66 16.23 14.73
CA LYS A 13 12.80 16.59 13.32
C LYS A 13 11.47 16.42 12.61
N VAL A 14 11.05 17.47 11.94
CA VAL A 14 9.89 17.43 11.05
C VAL A 14 10.29 16.75 9.74
N ILE A 15 9.65 15.61 9.44
CA ILE A 15 9.86 14.89 8.18
C ILE A 15 8.59 15.03 7.33
N GLY A 16 8.76 15.49 6.10
CA GLY A 16 7.68 15.78 5.18
C GLY A 16 7.32 17.25 5.14
N ARG A 17 6.36 17.58 4.32
CA ARG A 17 5.79 18.91 4.14
C ARG A 17 4.32 18.82 3.80
N ASP A 18 3.56 19.84 4.08
CA ASP A 18 2.19 19.97 3.56
C ASP A 18 2.25 20.27 2.07
N VAL A 19 1.44 19.54 1.29
CA VAL A 19 1.34 19.69 -0.16
C VAL A 19 -0.11 19.58 -0.59
N THR A 20 -0.45 20.28 -1.66
CA THR A 20 -1.74 20.16 -2.33
C THR A 20 -1.68 19.10 -3.44
N VAL A 21 -2.85 18.57 -3.84
CA VAL A 21 -2.96 17.70 -5.02
C VAL A 21 -2.39 18.36 -6.26
N ARG A 22 -2.62 19.66 -6.43
CA ARG A 22 -2.09 20.44 -7.57
C ARG A 22 -0.57 20.42 -7.61
N GLU A 23 0.08 20.75 -6.50
CA GLU A 23 1.55 20.75 -6.43
C GLU A 23 2.14 19.37 -6.72
N MET A 24 1.48 18.30 -6.20
CA MET A 24 1.94 16.94 -6.46
C MET A 24 1.78 16.54 -7.92
N ILE A 25 0.68 16.90 -8.56
CA ILE A 25 0.47 16.60 -9.98
C ILE A 25 1.45 17.38 -10.87
N GLU A 26 1.73 18.64 -10.57
CA GLU A 26 2.73 19.43 -11.29
C GLU A 26 4.13 18.77 -11.20
N GLU A 27 4.46 18.16 -10.05
CA GLU A 27 5.71 17.41 -9.90
C GLU A 27 5.70 16.09 -10.68
N VAL A 28 4.62 15.34 -10.59
CA VAL A 28 4.43 14.06 -11.30
C VAL A 28 4.50 14.26 -12.82
N GLU A 29 3.97 15.34 -13.35
CA GLU A 29 3.97 15.60 -14.78
C GLU A 29 5.35 15.86 -15.39
N LYS A 30 6.35 16.21 -14.59
CA LYS A 30 7.74 16.35 -15.07
C LYS A 30 8.29 15.05 -15.66
N ASP A 31 7.81 13.91 -15.18
CA ASP A 31 8.23 12.58 -15.63
C ASP A 31 7.29 11.96 -16.67
N ARG A 32 6.36 12.74 -17.22
CA ARG A 32 5.33 12.26 -18.15
C ARG A 32 5.90 11.50 -19.36
N ALA A 33 7.03 11.96 -19.89
CA ALA A 33 7.68 11.30 -21.02
C ALA A 33 8.17 9.88 -20.70
N TYR A 34 8.60 9.66 -19.45
CA TYR A 34 9.00 8.34 -18.97
C TYR A 34 7.79 7.44 -18.77
N TYR A 35 6.71 7.93 -18.18
CA TYR A 35 5.47 7.15 -18.02
C TYR A 35 4.89 6.71 -19.36
N TYR A 36 4.87 7.59 -20.33
CA TYR A 36 4.39 7.27 -21.67
C TYR A 36 5.20 6.15 -22.36
N ARG A 37 6.53 6.16 -22.19
CA ARG A 37 7.41 5.15 -22.80
C ARG A 37 7.39 3.80 -22.08
N SER A 38 7.28 3.81 -20.75
CA SER A 38 7.37 2.61 -19.94
C SER A 38 6.01 1.96 -19.64
N GLY A 39 4.90 2.67 -19.89
CA GLY A 39 3.60 2.28 -19.35
C GLY A 39 3.51 2.43 -17.83
N GLY A 40 4.45 3.17 -17.23
CA GLY A 40 4.48 3.43 -15.78
C GLY A 40 3.54 4.54 -15.35
N GLY A 41 3.73 5.01 -14.11
CA GLY A 41 2.89 6.04 -13.53
C GLY A 41 3.31 6.37 -12.11
N ILE A 42 2.35 6.73 -11.28
CA ILE A 42 2.59 7.03 -9.87
C ILE A 42 2.19 5.87 -8.97
N THR A 43 2.95 5.69 -7.90
CA THR A 43 2.58 4.79 -6.79
C THR A 43 2.46 5.62 -5.52
N LEU A 44 1.28 5.61 -4.91
CA LEU A 44 1.12 6.15 -3.57
C LEU A 44 1.58 5.11 -2.55
N SER A 45 2.54 5.49 -1.75
CA SER A 45 3.17 4.67 -0.72
C SER A 45 3.49 5.54 0.50
N GLY A 46 4.28 5.03 1.44
CA GLY A 46 4.67 5.75 2.64
C GLY A 46 4.25 4.97 3.87
N GLY A 47 3.86 5.62 4.96
CA GLY A 47 3.37 4.93 6.15
C GLY A 47 2.11 4.11 5.86
N GLU A 48 0.98 4.77 5.71
CA GLU A 48 -0.28 4.17 5.26
C GLU A 48 -1.11 5.22 4.52
N CYS A 49 -1.30 5.04 3.23
CA CYS A 49 -2.01 5.99 2.36
C CYS A 49 -3.47 6.19 2.78
N MET A 50 -4.08 5.17 3.37
CA MET A 50 -5.47 5.22 3.83
C MET A 50 -5.67 6.13 5.04
N CYS A 51 -4.60 6.55 5.74
CA CYS A 51 -4.69 7.58 6.77
C CYS A 51 -5.06 8.96 6.21
N GLN A 52 -4.90 9.16 4.90
CA GLN A 52 -5.26 10.37 4.16
C GLN A 52 -6.03 10.00 2.89
N ALA A 53 -7.10 9.24 3.06
CA ALA A 53 -7.83 8.63 1.96
C ALA A 53 -8.39 9.66 0.95
N ASP A 54 -8.89 10.79 1.41
CA ASP A 54 -9.41 11.85 0.53
C ASP A 54 -8.30 12.45 -0.34
N PHE A 55 -7.14 12.73 0.25
CA PHE A 55 -5.98 13.20 -0.52
C PHE A 55 -5.49 12.15 -1.51
N SER A 56 -5.40 10.88 -1.09
CA SER A 56 -5.00 9.77 -1.94
C SER A 56 -5.96 9.60 -3.12
N ARG A 57 -7.28 9.61 -2.87
CA ARG A 57 -8.32 9.57 -3.90
C ARG A 57 -8.17 10.71 -4.91
N ASP A 58 -8.06 11.94 -4.42
CA ASP A 58 -8.04 13.12 -5.27
C ASP A 58 -6.75 13.19 -6.10
N LEU A 59 -5.62 12.74 -5.56
CA LEU A 59 -4.35 12.66 -6.29
C LEU A 59 -4.39 11.57 -7.37
N LEU A 60 -4.91 10.38 -7.05
CA LEU A 60 -5.07 9.29 -8.03
C LEU A 60 -6.04 9.68 -9.14
N ARG A 61 -7.16 10.34 -8.80
CA ARG A 61 -8.11 10.87 -9.78
C ARG A 61 -7.42 11.86 -10.72
N ALA A 62 -6.70 12.83 -10.17
CA ALA A 62 -6.02 13.85 -10.96
C ALA A 62 -4.93 13.26 -11.89
N ALA A 63 -4.24 12.19 -11.46
CA ALA A 63 -3.29 11.44 -12.29
C ALA A 63 -4.02 10.68 -13.42
N LYS A 64 -5.10 9.98 -13.09
CA LYS A 64 -5.91 9.20 -14.03
C LYS A 64 -6.52 10.09 -15.13
N GLU A 65 -7.07 11.25 -14.76
CA GLU A 65 -7.58 12.25 -15.71
C GLU A 65 -6.53 12.75 -16.70
N ARG A 66 -5.25 12.62 -16.37
CA ARG A 66 -4.11 12.96 -17.24
C ARG A 66 -3.53 11.77 -18.00
N GLY A 67 -4.16 10.60 -17.91
CA GLY A 67 -3.70 9.38 -18.56
C GLY A 67 -2.43 8.79 -17.95
N ILE A 68 -2.15 9.10 -16.69
CA ILE A 68 -1.04 8.53 -15.91
C ILE A 68 -1.55 7.32 -15.16
N ASN A 69 -0.87 6.19 -15.28
CA ASN A 69 -1.20 4.98 -14.54
C ASN A 69 -1.00 5.17 -13.04
N THR A 70 -1.83 4.50 -12.26
CA THR A 70 -1.93 4.72 -10.82
C THR A 70 -1.78 3.43 -10.05
N ALA A 71 -0.98 3.45 -9.00
CA ALA A 71 -0.84 2.35 -8.07
C ALA A 71 -0.95 2.83 -6.61
N LEU A 72 -1.40 1.96 -5.73
CA LEU A 72 -1.50 2.19 -4.30
C LEU A 72 -0.83 1.05 -3.55
N GLU A 73 0.04 1.37 -2.61
CA GLU A 73 0.58 0.44 -1.61
C GLU A 73 -0.10 0.68 -0.28
N SER A 74 -0.82 -0.32 0.22
CA SER A 74 -1.55 -0.22 1.48
C SER A 74 -1.86 -1.60 2.06
N MET A 75 -1.96 -1.69 3.37
CA MET A 75 -2.47 -2.90 4.04
C MET A 75 -4.00 -2.97 4.06
N ALA A 76 -4.71 -2.02 3.48
CA ALA A 76 -6.17 -1.93 3.47
C ALA A 76 -6.82 -1.90 4.86
N CYS A 77 -6.16 -1.29 5.85
CA CYS A 77 -6.69 -1.16 7.22
C CYS A 77 -7.57 0.08 7.35
N ALA A 78 -8.67 0.13 6.61
CA ALA A 78 -9.67 1.19 6.63
C ALA A 78 -11.08 0.61 6.37
N PRO A 79 -12.17 1.31 6.70
CA PRO A 79 -13.51 0.92 6.27
C PRO A 79 -13.57 0.72 4.75
N PHE A 80 -14.27 -0.32 4.29
CA PHE A 80 -14.31 -0.63 2.86
C PHE A 80 -14.89 0.51 2.03
N GLU A 81 -15.87 1.21 2.58
CA GLU A 81 -16.49 2.38 1.95
C GLU A 81 -15.46 3.46 1.59
N THR A 82 -14.43 3.62 2.43
CA THR A 82 -13.31 4.53 2.15
C THR A 82 -12.44 4.01 1.00
N ILE A 83 -12.11 2.70 1.01
CA ILE A 83 -11.33 2.06 -0.06
C ILE A 83 -12.10 2.15 -1.37
N GLU A 84 -13.41 1.90 -1.35
CA GLU A 84 -14.26 1.91 -2.53
C GLU A 84 -14.26 3.25 -3.27
N THR A 85 -14.10 4.38 -2.57
CA THR A 85 -13.99 5.71 -3.19
C THR A 85 -12.72 5.89 -4.03
N ILE A 86 -11.68 5.10 -3.77
CA ILE A 86 -10.37 5.15 -4.43
C ILE A 86 -10.33 4.23 -5.65
N LEU A 87 -10.98 3.06 -5.58
CA LEU A 87 -10.89 2.01 -6.59
C LEU A 87 -11.16 2.48 -8.04
N PRO A 88 -12.09 3.42 -8.33
CA PRO A 88 -12.32 3.91 -9.69
C PRO A 88 -11.10 4.60 -10.34
N TYR A 89 -10.19 5.08 -9.52
CA TYR A 89 -9.00 5.83 -9.95
C TYR A 89 -7.71 5.02 -9.85
N LEU A 90 -7.82 3.70 -9.58
CA LEU A 90 -6.70 2.83 -9.32
C LEU A 90 -6.55 1.78 -10.44
N ASP A 91 -5.36 1.68 -11.02
CA ASP A 91 -5.02 0.61 -11.96
C ASP A 91 -4.45 -0.62 -11.25
N LEU A 92 -3.65 -0.39 -10.21
CA LEU A 92 -2.96 -1.44 -9.48
C LEU A 92 -3.03 -1.22 -7.97
N TYR A 93 -3.51 -2.22 -7.24
CA TYR A 93 -3.43 -2.27 -5.79
C TYR A 93 -2.34 -3.27 -5.38
N LEU A 94 -1.32 -2.80 -4.71
CA LEU A 94 -0.27 -3.57 -4.06
C LEU A 94 -0.63 -3.72 -2.59
N MET A 95 -1.26 -4.84 -2.22
CA MET A 95 -1.81 -5.03 -0.88
C MET A 95 -0.92 -5.89 -0.02
N ASP A 96 -0.48 -5.35 1.11
CA ASP A 96 0.35 -6.07 2.07
C ASP A 96 -0.50 -6.97 2.97
N ILE A 97 -0.25 -8.28 2.91
CA ILE A 97 -0.77 -9.26 3.87
C ILE A 97 0.41 -9.88 4.61
N LYS A 98 0.48 -9.62 5.89
CA LYS A 98 1.63 -10.02 6.71
C LYS A 98 1.45 -11.38 7.38
N HIS A 99 0.22 -11.77 7.67
CA HIS A 99 -0.11 -13.05 8.31
C HIS A 99 -1.60 -13.38 8.13
N THR A 100 -1.93 -14.68 8.05
CA THR A 100 -3.35 -15.14 8.02
C THR A 100 -3.95 -15.34 9.41
N ASN A 101 -3.14 -15.60 10.43
CA ASN A 101 -3.60 -15.79 11.81
C ASN A 101 -3.80 -14.44 12.51
N PRO A 102 -5.04 -14.10 12.96
CA PRO A 102 -5.33 -12.80 13.58
C PRO A 102 -4.58 -12.56 14.89
N ALA A 103 -4.39 -13.60 15.70
CA ALA A 103 -3.71 -13.47 16.98
C ALA A 103 -2.23 -13.14 16.79
N LYS A 104 -1.53 -13.87 15.91
CA LYS A 104 -0.14 -13.56 15.57
C LYS A 104 0.00 -12.19 14.91
N HIS A 105 -0.90 -11.85 14.00
CA HIS A 105 -0.88 -10.52 13.39
C HIS A 105 -1.02 -9.41 14.44
N LYS A 106 -1.95 -9.58 15.40
CA LYS A 106 -2.15 -8.63 16.50
C LYS A 106 -0.93 -8.53 17.41
N GLU A 107 -0.29 -9.64 17.72
CA GLU A 107 0.91 -9.68 18.57
C GLU A 107 2.04 -8.81 17.99
N PHE A 108 2.28 -8.91 16.68
CA PHE A 108 3.40 -8.21 16.01
C PHE A 108 3.06 -6.81 15.52
N THR A 109 1.80 -6.56 15.13
CA THR A 109 1.41 -5.27 14.50
C THR A 109 0.52 -4.41 15.39
N GLY A 110 0.06 -4.94 16.53
CA GLY A 110 -0.87 -4.28 17.44
C GLY A 110 -2.34 -4.37 17.03
N ARG A 111 -2.65 -4.90 15.83
CA ARG A 111 -4.03 -5.03 15.32
C ARG A 111 -4.28 -6.40 14.69
N PRO A 112 -5.49 -6.96 14.84
CA PRO A 112 -5.87 -8.18 14.12
C PRO A 112 -6.04 -7.87 12.62
N ASN A 113 -6.07 -8.92 11.77
CA ASN A 113 -6.05 -8.79 10.30
C ASN A 113 -7.39 -9.05 9.61
N GLU A 114 -8.47 -9.32 10.35
CA GLU A 114 -9.76 -9.70 9.77
C GLU A 114 -10.29 -8.66 8.79
N LEU A 115 -10.21 -7.38 9.16
CA LEU A 115 -10.65 -6.28 8.30
C LEU A 115 -9.84 -6.23 6.99
N MET A 116 -8.52 -6.41 7.08
CA MET A 116 -7.64 -6.39 5.90
C MET A 116 -7.93 -7.57 4.98
N MET A 117 -8.13 -8.76 5.54
CA MET A 117 -8.48 -9.97 4.79
C MET A 117 -9.86 -9.86 4.13
N GLU A 118 -10.84 -9.27 4.81
CA GLU A 118 -12.16 -8.98 4.23
C GLU A 118 -12.07 -7.95 3.11
N ASN A 119 -11.32 -6.88 3.32
CA ASN A 119 -11.11 -5.85 2.30
C ASN A 119 -10.38 -6.41 1.07
N ALA A 120 -9.41 -7.31 1.24
CA ALA A 120 -8.77 -8.00 0.12
C ALA A 120 -9.79 -8.76 -0.74
N ARG A 121 -10.73 -9.49 -0.11
CA ARG A 121 -11.81 -10.18 -0.83
C ARG A 121 -12.72 -9.20 -1.58
N LYS A 122 -13.13 -8.12 -0.91
CA LYS A 122 -14.03 -7.11 -1.51
C LYS A 122 -13.36 -6.39 -2.69
N VAL A 123 -12.07 -6.03 -2.56
CA VAL A 123 -11.30 -5.43 -3.66
C VAL A 123 -11.20 -6.39 -4.83
N ALA A 124 -10.82 -7.66 -4.60
CA ALA A 124 -10.74 -8.67 -5.63
C ALA A 124 -12.09 -8.89 -6.34
N LEU A 125 -13.19 -9.00 -5.59
CA LEU A 125 -14.54 -9.17 -6.13
C LEU A 125 -15.02 -7.96 -6.92
N SER A 126 -14.53 -6.77 -6.61
CA SER A 126 -14.93 -5.54 -7.32
C SER A 126 -14.47 -5.52 -8.78
N GLY A 127 -13.36 -6.19 -9.09
CA GLY A 127 -12.75 -6.20 -10.43
C GLY A 127 -12.35 -4.80 -10.95
N LYS A 128 -12.33 -3.78 -10.08
CA LYS A 128 -12.09 -2.38 -10.49
C LYS A 128 -10.62 -2.06 -10.74
N CYS A 129 -9.69 -2.83 -10.18
CA CYS A 129 -8.25 -2.68 -10.35
C CYS A 129 -7.55 -4.04 -10.34
N LYS A 130 -6.34 -4.11 -10.86
CA LYS A 130 -5.48 -5.28 -10.66
C LYS A 130 -5.05 -5.34 -9.20
N LEU A 131 -5.16 -6.52 -8.58
CA LEU A 131 -4.72 -6.74 -7.20
C LEU A 131 -3.50 -7.68 -7.19
N ILE A 132 -2.44 -7.24 -6.53
CA ILE A 132 -1.25 -8.04 -6.24
C ILE A 132 -1.11 -8.13 -4.73
N ILE A 133 -0.98 -9.34 -4.21
CA ILE A 133 -0.69 -9.55 -2.79
C ILE A 133 0.81 -9.51 -2.59
N ARG A 134 1.25 -8.73 -1.60
CA ARG A 134 2.66 -8.66 -1.19
C ARG A 134 2.81 -9.15 0.24
N VAL A 135 3.89 -9.85 0.48
CA VAL A 135 4.22 -10.40 1.81
C VAL A 135 5.60 -9.90 2.20
N PRO A 136 5.70 -8.87 3.05
CA PRO A 136 6.97 -8.57 3.72
C PRO A 136 7.34 -9.75 4.62
N VAL A 137 8.40 -10.47 4.23
CA VAL A 137 8.85 -11.66 4.97
C VAL A 137 9.71 -11.21 6.14
N ILE A 138 9.16 -11.33 7.36
CA ILE A 138 9.77 -10.81 8.59
C ILE A 138 10.23 -12.01 9.43
N PRO A 139 11.53 -12.08 9.77
CA PRO A 139 12.06 -13.16 10.61
C PRO A 139 11.28 -13.30 11.93
N THR A 140 11.03 -14.54 12.34
CA THR A 140 10.31 -14.93 13.56
C THR A 140 8.81 -14.59 13.57
N PHE A 141 8.30 -13.91 12.55
CA PHE A 141 6.90 -13.54 12.46
C PHE A 141 6.14 -14.38 11.42
N ASN A 142 6.60 -14.36 10.16
CA ASN A 142 5.90 -14.99 9.05
C ASN A 142 6.86 -15.65 8.04
N ASP A 143 8.07 -16.00 8.47
CA ASP A 143 9.14 -16.54 7.62
C ASP A 143 9.15 -18.07 7.51
N THR A 144 8.19 -18.76 8.13
CA THR A 144 8.08 -20.22 7.97
C THR A 144 7.35 -20.59 6.68
N VAL A 145 7.65 -21.79 6.19
CA VAL A 145 6.99 -22.33 4.98
C VAL A 145 5.47 -22.42 5.16
N GLU A 146 5.01 -22.79 6.35
CA GLU A 146 3.60 -22.95 6.68
C GLU A 146 2.86 -21.60 6.64
N GLU A 147 3.49 -20.55 7.16
CA GLU A 147 2.89 -19.21 7.19
C GLU A 147 2.82 -18.60 5.80
N ILE A 148 3.89 -18.71 5.00
CA ILE A 148 3.89 -18.26 3.61
C ILE A 148 2.88 -19.06 2.78
N ARG A 149 2.78 -20.37 2.98
CA ARG A 149 1.79 -21.22 2.31
C ARG A 149 0.36 -20.79 2.66
N GLY A 150 0.07 -20.52 3.93
CA GLY A 150 -1.24 -20.01 4.35
C GLY A 150 -1.64 -18.71 3.67
N ILE A 151 -0.68 -17.79 3.48
CA ILE A 151 -0.92 -16.54 2.74
C ILE A 151 -1.14 -16.83 1.25
N ALA A 152 -0.37 -17.73 0.65
CA ALA A 152 -0.53 -18.12 -0.75
C ALA A 152 -1.88 -18.81 -1.00
N GLU A 153 -2.30 -19.71 -0.11
CA GLU A 153 -3.62 -20.34 -0.17
C GLU A 153 -4.73 -19.30 -0.08
N PHE A 154 -4.63 -18.33 0.83
CA PHE A 154 -5.56 -17.23 0.88
C PHE A 154 -5.59 -16.42 -0.42
N ALA A 155 -4.43 -16.03 -0.96
CA ALA A 155 -4.35 -15.29 -2.22
C ALA A 155 -5.00 -16.05 -3.39
N ASN A 156 -4.86 -17.38 -3.43
CA ASN A 156 -5.51 -18.23 -4.43
C ASN A 156 -7.04 -18.25 -4.33
N THR A 157 -7.63 -17.86 -3.19
CA THR A 157 -9.09 -17.70 -3.06
C THR A 157 -9.62 -16.39 -3.63
N LEU A 158 -8.75 -15.45 -3.95
CA LEU A 158 -9.11 -14.12 -4.40
C LEU A 158 -9.28 -14.10 -5.94
N PRO A 159 -10.46 -13.77 -6.46
CA PRO A 159 -10.67 -13.77 -7.90
C PRO A 159 -9.79 -12.72 -8.59
N GLY A 160 -9.15 -13.10 -9.70
CA GLY A 160 -8.29 -12.22 -10.51
C GLY A 160 -6.92 -11.91 -9.90
N VAL A 161 -6.58 -12.48 -8.75
CA VAL A 161 -5.23 -12.39 -8.19
C VAL A 161 -4.33 -13.44 -8.83
N GLU A 162 -3.38 -12.99 -9.64
CA GLU A 162 -2.46 -13.86 -10.40
C GLU A 162 -1.04 -13.85 -9.83
N GLN A 163 -0.74 -12.92 -8.93
CA GLN A 163 0.62 -12.69 -8.44
C GLN A 163 0.63 -12.51 -6.92
N LEU A 164 1.62 -13.14 -6.30
CA LEU A 164 2.00 -12.92 -4.92
C LEU A 164 3.49 -12.62 -4.89
N HIS A 165 3.87 -11.50 -4.29
CA HIS A 165 5.26 -11.06 -4.18
C HIS A 165 5.77 -11.24 -2.76
N LEU A 166 6.85 -11.99 -2.60
CA LEU A 166 7.58 -12.07 -1.34
C LEU A 166 8.63 -10.96 -1.33
N LEU A 167 8.57 -10.10 -0.32
CA LEU A 167 9.52 -9.01 -0.15
C LEU A 167 10.53 -9.40 0.92
N PRO A 168 11.82 -9.53 0.58
CA PRO A 168 12.84 -9.80 1.58
C PRO A 168 12.84 -8.74 2.68
N TYR A 169 13.02 -9.18 3.93
CA TYR A 169 13.14 -8.26 5.05
C TYR A 169 14.37 -7.38 4.89
N HIS A 170 14.18 -6.09 5.02
CA HIS A 170 15.25 -5.13 5.24
C HIS A 170 14.84 -4.18 6.36
N CYS A 171 15.74 -3.98 7.30
CA CYS A 171 15.52 -3.02 8.37
C CYS A 171 15.79 -1.61 7.84
N LEU A 172 14.79 -0.72 7.94
CA LEU A 172 14.95 0.70 7.64
C LEU A 172 15.55 1.48 8.83
N LEU A 173 16.04 0.79 9.85
CA LEU A 173 16.80 1.42 10.90
C LEU A 173 18.15 1.87 10.30
N TYR A 174 18.25 3.16 10.03
CA TYR A 174 19.52 3.79 9.81
C TYR A 174 20.31 3.69 11.13
N THR A 175 21.21 2.71 11.23
CA THR A 175 22.29 2.81 12.19
C THR A 175 23.21 3.87 11.64
N SER A 176 23.13 5.09 12.20
CA SER A 176 24.23 6.04 12.06
C SER A 176 25.39 5.47 12.85
N ASP A 177 26.38 4.93 12.15
CA ASP A 177 27.73 4.82 12.72
C ASP A 177 28.31 6.20 12.95
#